data_0f797f0893ee9bcf4b49f4bc92061f89
#
_entry.id   0f797f0893ee9bcf4b49f4bc92061f89
#
_cell.length_a   1.000
_cell.length_b   1.000
_cell.length_c   1.000
_cell.angle_alpha   90.00
_cell.angle_beta   90.00
_cell.angle_gamma   90.00
#
_symmetry.space_group_name_H-M   'P 1'
#
loop_
_entity.id
_entity.type
_entity.pdbx_description
1 polymer ?
#
loop_
_entity_poly.entity_id
_entity_poly.type
_entity_poly.pdbx_seq_one_letter_code
_entity_poly.pdbx_strand_id
1 'polypeptide(L)'
;WRTMARSIDPQPKAARGFIPARTDEERYLMRHIEDLAHTAFSRDIARYSAFLSDREQDLARAALGRAGVQEGFRFEGGWLNAERRVLCIEPEYSCGEAPICCVRLQCRAQAGAALPAHKDYLGSLMGLELRREALGDIVLPEDQPGTAYVFALEPAAQLICRELFQAGHTELTTELLTLDEVPQFPQAEREMHSATVSSLRLDAVLAAMLHCSRGQASELIEAGRVEINHLPADKPHAQVYEGDVFTVRGKGRFNLTALPGKSRKDRSIIEFFQY
;
A
#
# COMPACT_ATOMS: atom_id res chain seq x y z
N TRP A 1 -11.53 29.09 9.89
CA TRP A 1 -12.36 27.91 9.62
C TRP A 1 -11.62 27.08 8.57
N ARG A 2 -10.70 26.22 9.02
CA ARG A 2 -9.99 25.25 8.18
C ARG A 2 -10.87 24.01 8.10
N THR A 3 -11.42 23.74 6.94
CA THR A 3 -12.01 22.43 6.62
C THR A 3 -10.84 21.49 6.37
N MET A 4 -10.43 20.77 7.40
CA MET A 4 -9.50 19.63 7.23
C MET A 4 -10.22 18.61 6.36
N ALA A 5 -9.68 18.34 5.17
CA ALA A 5 -10.02 17.16 4.42
C ALA A 5 -9.57 15.95 5.25
N ARG A 6 -10.47 15.35 6.00
CA ARG A 6 -10.25 14.10 6.69
C ARG A 6 -9.92 13.06 5.61
N SER A 7 -8.70 12.55 5.63
CA SER A 7 -8.37 11.31 4.96
C SER A 7 -9.45 10.29 5.33
N ILE A 8 -10.24 9.87 4.38
CA ILE A 8 -11.19 8.77 4.58
C ILE A 8 -10.31 7.52 4.59
N ASP A 9 -9.90 7.12 5.78
CA ASP A 9 -9.27 5.80 5.97
C ASP A 9 -10.25 4.76 5.39
N PRO A 10 -9.87 3.94 4.40
CA PRO A 10 -10.76 2.92 3.89
C PRO A 10 -11.22 2.08 5.07
N GLN A 11 -12.53 1.94 5.22
CA GLN A 11 -13.16 1.27 6.37
C GLN A 11 -12.40 0.02 6.77
N PRO A 12 -12.23 -0.25 8.08
CA PRO A 12 -11.47 -1.41 8.54
C PRO A 12 -12.04 -2.65 7.84
N LYS A 13 -11.18 -3.32 7.07
CA LYS A 13 -11.52 -4.59 6.43
C LYS A 13 -12.18 -5.46 7.48
N ALA A 14 -13.45 -5.78 7.30
CA ALA A 14 -14.31 -6.48 8.27
C ALA A 14 -13.51 -7.59 8.95
N ALA A 15 -13.62 -7.70 10.26
CA ALA A 15 -12.81 -8.51 11.17
C ALA A 15 -12.36 -9.83 10.55
N ARG A 16 -11.25 -9.81 9.84
CA ARG A 16 -10.57 -11.02 9.44
C ARG A 16 -9.98 -11.59 10.72
N GLY A 17 -10.23 -12.85 10.94
CA GLY A 17 -9.64 -13.55 12.05
C GLY A 17 -8.13 -13.30 12.14
N PHE A 18 -7.56 -13.61 13.27
CA PHE A 18 -6.15 -13.49 13.62
C PHE A 18 -5.20 -13.58 12.40
N ILE A 19 -4.43 -12.52 12.15
CA ILE A 19 -3.40 -12.47 11.11
C ILE A 19 -2.08 -12.93 11.76
N PRO A 20 -1.61 -14.16 11.52
CA PRO A 20 -0.39 -14.65 12.13
C PRO A 20 0.84 -14.04 11.45
N ALA A 21 1.82 -13.65 12.26
CA ALA A 21 3.17 -13.39 11.76
C ALA A 21 3.81 -14.70 11.27
N ARG A 22 4.44 -14.67 10.09
CA ARG A 22 5.04 -15.83 9.42
C ARG A 22 6.55 -15.87 9.52
N THR A 23 7.18 -14.70 9.49
CA THR A 23 8.63 -14.56 9.57
C THR A 23 9.05 -13.95 10.90
N ASP A 24 10.34 -14.03 11.20
CA ASP A 24 10.90 -13.39 12.39
C ASP A 24 10.82 -11.88 12.27
N GLU A 25 10.99 -11.32 11.06
CA GLU A 25 10.84 -9.89 10.78
C GLU A 25 9.41 -9.42 11.07
N GLU A 26 8.38 -10.19 10.64
CA GLU A 26 6.99 -9.87 10.95
C GLU A 26 6.70 -9.94 12.46
N ARG A 27 7.27 -10.93 13.16
CA ARG A 27 7.17 -11.03 14.63
C ARG A 27 7.85 -9.86 15.33
N TYR A 28 9.01 -9.44 14.81
CA TYR A 28 9.72 -8.27 15.33
C TYR A 28 8.91 -6.99 15.10
N LEU A 29 8.38 -6.79 13.89
CA LEU A 29 7.52 -5.65 13.56
C LEU A 29 6.34 -5.56 14.52
N MET A 30 5.61 -6.66 14.74
CA MET A 30 4.45 -6.65 15.63
C MET A 30 4.81 -6.25 17.05
N ARG A 31 5.91 -6.78 17.60
CA ARG A 31 6.41 -6.38 18.93
C ARG A 31 6.81 -4.91 18.96
N HIS A 32 7.51 -4.44 17.92
CA HIS A 32 7.90 -3.04 17.82
C HIS A 32 6.68 -2.10 17.80
N ILE A 33 5.61 -2.46 17.09
CA ILE A 33 4.36 -1.70 17.10
C ILE A 33 3.68 -1.70 18.48
N GLU A 34 3.68 -2.83 19.19
CA GLU A 34 3.18 -2.92 20.58
C GLU A 34 3.99 -2.00 21.52
N ASP A 35 5.31 -1.97 21.39
CA ASP A 35 6.19 -1.10 22.18
C ASP A 35 5.98 0.38 21.85
N LEU A 36 5.80 0.74 20.57
CA LEU A 36 5.46 2.09 20.14
C LEU A 36 4.13 2.54 20.77
N ALA A 37 3.10 1.68 20.70
CA ALA A 37 1.79 1.97 21.29
C ALA A 37 1.88 2.16 22.81
N HIS A 38 2.56 1.22 23.50
CA HIS A 38 2.76 1.36 24.94
C HIS A 38 3.48 2.67 25.30
N THR A 39 4.53 3.03 24.55
CA THR A 39 5.27 4.26 24.79
C THR A 39 4.41 5.50 24.52
N ALA A 40 3.63 5.49 23.42
CA ALA A 40 2.76 6.61 23.07
C ALA A 40 1.75 6.89 24.18
N PHE A 41 0.98 5.88 24.57
CA PHE A 41 -0.10 6.04 25.54
C PHE A 41 0.38 6.20 26.99
N SER A 42 1.50 5.57 27.39
CA SER A 42 2.03 5.73 28.76
C SER A 42 2.68 7.09 29.00
N ARG A 43 3.15 7.75 27.95
CA ARG A 43 3.86 9.06 28.05
C ARG A 43 3.06 10.21 27.44
N ASP A 44 1.91 9.93 26.86
CA ASP A 44 1.05 10.89 26.14
C ASP A 44 1.82 11.67 25.05
N ILE A 45 2.57 10.93 24.21
CA ILE A 45 3.38 11.48 23.12
C ILE A 45 3.16 10.76 21.82
N ALA A 46 3.07 11.49 20.71
CA ALA A 46 2.97 10.90 19.39
C ALA A 46 4.16 9.99 19.07
N ARG A 47 3.88 8.86 18.41
CA ARG A 47 4.87 7.92 17.90
C ARG A 47 4.55 7.52 16.48
N TYR A 48 5.59 7.30 15.70
CA TYR A 48 5.49 6.99 14.28
C TYR A 48 6.31 5.76 13.96
N SER A 49 5.78 4.90 13.08
CA SER A 49 6.55 3.81 12.50
C SER A 49 7.38 4.30 11.30
N ALA A 50 8.16 3.42 10.72
CA ALA A 50 8.63 3.56 9.34
C ALA A 50 7.47 3.33 8.35
N PHE A 51 7.72 3.47 7.02
CA PHE A 51 6.74 3.13 6.00
C PHE A 51 6.46 1.62 5.98
N LEU A 52 5.20 1.28 6.09
CA LEU A 52 4.68 -0.08 6.09
C LEU A 52 4.05 -0.40 4.73
N SER A 53 4.32 -1.58 4.21
CA SER A 53 3.57 -2.17 3.09
C SER A 53 2.15 -2.55 3.53
N ASP A 54 1.25 -2.88 2.59
CA ASP A 54 -0.11 -3.33 2.90
C ASP A 54 -0.14 -4.46 3.94
N ARG A 55 0.73 -5.46 3.77
CA ARG A 55 0.85 -6.60 4.71
C ARG A 55 1.29 -6.15 6.09
N GLU A 56 2.28 -5.27 6.16
CA GLU A 56 2.79 -4.74 7.42
C GLU A 56 1.77 -3.84 8.12
N GLN A 57 0.94 -3.10 7.37
CA GLN A 57 -0.17 -2.34 7.94
C GLN A 57 -1.22 -3.26 8.58
N ASP A 58 -1.55 -4.40 7.94
CA ASP A 58 -2.46 -5.39 8.51
C ASP A 58 -1.89 -6.00 9.80
N LEU A 59 -0.57 -6.32 9.82
CA LEU A 59 0.12 -6.79 11.01
C LEU A 59 0.16 -5.73 12.12
N ALA A 60 0.37 -4.47 11.76
CA ALA A 60 0.35 -3.37 12.71
C ALA A 60 -1.03 -3.18 13.35
N ARG A 61 -2.13 -3.26 12.56
CA ARG A 61 -3.50 -3.26 13.10
C ARG A 61 -3.72 -4.43 14.08
N ALA A 62 -3.25 -5.63 13.74
CA ALA A 62 -3.36 -6.80 14.62
C ALA A 62 -2.55 -6.63 15.91
N ALA A 63 -1.36 -6.03 15.84
CA ALA A 63 -0.52 -5.74 17.00
C ALA A 63 -1.17 -4.70 17.93
N LEU A 64 -1.73 -3.61 17.36
CA LEU A 64 -2.49 -2.60 18.11
C LEU A 64 -3.69 -3.22 18.83
N GLY A 65 -4.45 -4.08 18.14
CA GLY A 65 -5.57 -4.81 18.74
C GLY A 65 -5.14 -5.69 19.92
N ARG A 66 -3.98 -6.36 19.84
CA ARG A 66 -3.42 -7.15 20.96
C ARG A 66 -2.97 -6.26 22.11
N ALA A 67 -2.47 -5.06 21.83
CA ALA A 67 -2.13 -4.07 22.83
C ALA A 67 -3.36 -3.35 23.44
N GLY A 68 -4.58 -3.70 22.98
CA GLY A 68 -5.82 -3.09 23.46
C GLY A 68 -6.11 -1.71 22.87
N VAL A 69 -5.37 -1.29 21.85
CA VAL A 69 -5.52 0.00 21.20
C VAL A 69 -6.51 -0.12 20.04
N GLN A 70 -7.66 0.56 20.17
CA GLN A 70 -8.72 0.58 19.15
C GLN A 70 -8.84 1.94 18.46
N GLU A 71 -8.39 3.01 19.11
CA GLU A 71 -8.47 4.40 18.66
C GLU A 71 -7.15 5.12 18.93
N GLY A 72 -7.01 6.36 18.44
CA GLY A 72 -5.80 7.16 18.64
C GLY A 72 -4.65 6.77 17.71
N PHE A 73 -4.97 6.19 16.55
CA PHE A 73 -3.99 5.93 15.50
C PHE A 73 -4.58 6.14 14.10
N ARG A 74 -3.69 6.44 13.15
CA ARG A 74 -4.02 6.51 11.71
C ARG A 74 -2.83 6.04 10.88
N PHE A 75 -3.09 5.73 9.60
CA PHE A 75 -2.06 5.44 8.62
C PHE A 75 -1.97 6.57 7.61
N GLU A 76 -0.77 7.08 7.36
CA GLU A 76 -0.51 8.21 6.49
C GLU A 76 0.63 7.92 5.52
N GLY A 77 0.44 8.26 4.25
CA GLY A 77 1.45 8.01 3.22
C GLY A 77 1.89 9.27 2.47
N GLY A 78 1.38 10.45 2.88
CA GLY A 78 1.70 11.73 2.27
C GLY A 78 0.82 12.11 1.06
N TRP A 79 0.00 11.18 0.55
CA TRP A 79 -0.96 11.44 -0.52
C TRP A 79 -2.16 10.48 -0.44
N LEU A 80 -3.27 10.83 -1.13
CA LEU A 80 -4.58 10.19 -0.94
C LEU A 80 -4.58 8.68 -1.17
N ASN A 81 -3.89 8.21 -2.22
CA ASN A 81 -3.90 6.80 -2.62
C ASN A 81 -2.61 6.06 -2.26
N ALA A 82 -1.90 6.52 -1.23
CA ALA A 82 -0.66 5.90 -0.81
C ALA A 82 -0.85 4.41 -0.49
N GLU A 83 -0.01 3.56 -1.09
CA GLU A 83 0.05 2.13 -0.76
C GLU A 83 0.92 1.90 0.47
N ARG A 84 2.07 2.55 0.53
CA ARG A 84 2.96 2.50 1.69
C ARG A 84 2.64 3.63 2.64
N ARG A 85 2.43 3.28 3.91
CA ARG A 85 1.98 4.24 4.92
C ARG A 85 2.75 4.12 6.22
N VAL A 86 2.95 5.24 6.87
CA VAL A 86 3.46 5.34 8.25
C VAL A 86 2.28 5.16 9.20
N LEU A 87 2.44 4.32 10.23
CA LEU A 87 1.51 4.28 11.35
C LEU A 87 1.81 5.47 12.27
N CYS A 88 0.82 6.32 12.46
CA CYS A 88 0.85 7.43 13.41
C CYS A 88 0.01 7.03 14.63
N ILE A 89 0.62 6.96 15.81
CA ILE A 89 -0.08 6.70 17.08
C ILE A 89 -0.09 8.01 17.85
N GLU A 90 -1.28 8.55 18.07
CA GLU A 90 -1.49 9.89 18.63
C GLU A 90 -2.52 9.82 19.77
N PRO A 91 -2.07 9.75 21.02
CA PRO A 91 -2.94 9.89 22.19
C PRO A 91 -3.72 11.20 22.17
N GLU A 92 -4.80 11.26 22.93
CA GLU A 92 -5.80 12.33 22.89
C GLU A 92 -5.23 13.75 23.02
N TYR A 93 -4.19 13.93 23.82
CA TYR A 93 -3.57 15.24 24.08
C TYR A 93 -2.27 15.49 23.30
N SER A 94 -1.86 14.53 22.48
CA SER A 94 -0.70 14.69 21.60
C SER A 94 -1.17 15.02 20.18
N CYS A 95 -0.56 16.03 19.59
CA CYS A 95 -0.68 16.29 18.17
C CYS A 95 0.71 16.35 17.55
N GLY A 96 0.88 15.69 16.43
CA GLY A 96 2.14 15.70 15.70
C GLY A 96 1.86 15.55 14.21
N GLU A 97 2.78 16.00 13.39
CA GLU A 97 2.75 15.74 11.97
C GLU A 97 3.53 14.45 11.69
N ALA A 98 3.03 13.62 10.79
CA ALA A 98 3.78 12.45 10.35
C ALA A 98 5.13 12.90 9.77
N PRO A 99 6.24 12.23 10.07
CA PRO A 99 7.57 12.63 9.62
C PRO A 99 7.78 12.27 8.13
N ILE A 100 6.82 12.62 7.30
CA ILE A 100 6.78 12.33 5.86
C ILE A 100 7.06 13.62 5.10
N CYS A 101 8.01 13.56 4.19
CA CYS A 101 8.29 14.61 3.22
C CYS A 101 8.07 14.08 1.80
N CYS A 102 7.88 14.98 0.86
CA CYS A 102 7.84 14.67 -0.55
C CYS A 102 9.05 15.29 -1.25
N VAL A 103 9.75 14.51 -2.07
CA VAL A 103 10.82 15.02 -2.94
C VAL A 103 10.33 14.99 -4.37
N ARG A 104 10.26 16.16 -5.00
CA ARG A 104 10.01 16.28 -6.44
C ARG A 104 11.32 16.05 -7.18
N LEU A 105 11.32 15.10 -8.10
CA LEU A 105 12.42 14.78 -8.99
C LEU A 105 12.01 15.20 -10.39
N GLN A 106 12.82 16.02 -11.03
CA GLN A 106 12.55 16.48 -12.39
C GLN A 106 13.71 16.14 -13.32
N CYS A 107 13.40 15.46 -14.43
CA CYS A 107 14.37 15.08 -15.42
C CYS A 107 14.88 16.29 -16.19
N ARG A 108 16.19 16.35 -16.39
CA ARG A 108 16.86 17.26 -17.34
C ARG A 108 17.07 16.56 -18.68
N ALA A 109 16.01 15.92 -19.19
CA ALA A 109 16.12 15.18 -20.45
C ALA A 109 16.22 16.12 -21.65
N GLN A 110 17.10 15.78 -22.61
CA GLN A 110 17.10 16.39 -23.93
C GLN A 110 15.86 15.91 -24.72
N ALA A 111 15.36 16.74 -25.61
CA ALA A 111 14.21 16.39 -26.44
C ALA A 111 14.44 15.06 -27.17
N GLY A 112 13.53 14.10 -26.99
CA GLY A 112 13.60 12.77 -27.61
C GLY A 112 14.36 11.71 -26.80
N ALA A 113 14.91 12.01 -25.63
CA ALA A 113 15.50 11.02 -24.75
C ALA A 113 14.40 10.20 -24.03
N ALA A 114 14.66 8.91 -23.79
CA ALA A 114 13.76 8.07 -23.00
C ALA A 114 13.73 8.55 -21.55
N LEU A 115 12.52 8.74 -21.00
CA LEU A 115 12.33 9.13 -19.61
C LEU A 115 12.54 7.91 -18.69
N PRO A 116 13.07 8.13 -17.48
CA PRO A 116 13.21 7.05 -16.49
C PRO A 116 11.85 6.45 -16.12
N ALA A 117 11.80 5.14 -16.05
CA ALA A 117 10.65 4.40 -15.53
C ALA A 117 10.75 4.25 -14.00
N HIS A 118 9.67 3.81 -13.35
CA HIS A 118 9.61 3.59 -11.90
C HIS A 118 10.81 2.79 -11.36
N LYS A 119 11.23 1.74 -12.06
CA LYS A 119 12.38 0.90 -11.68
C LYS A 119 13.71 1.66 -11.63
N ASP A 120 13.87 2.65 -12.50
CA ASP A 120 15.11 3.43 -12.61
C ASP A 120 15.22 4.39 -11.43
N TYR A 121 14.11 5.03 -11.05
CA TYR A 121 14.04 5.84 -9.83
C TYR A 121 14.28 4.99 -8.58
N LEU A 122 13.57 3.86 -8.43
CA LEU A 122 13.73 2.97 -7.29
C LEU A 122 15.17 2.45 -7.19
N GLY A 123 15.77 2.02 -8.30
CA GLY A 123 17.15 1.54 -8.33
C GLY A 123 18.15 2.60 -7.88
N SER A 124 17.98 3.85 -8.34
CA SER A 124 18.85 4.96 -7.95
C SER A 124 18.68 5.34 -6.48
N LEU A 125 17.45 5.33 -5.95
CA LEU A 125 17.17 5.55 -4.53
C LEU A 125 17.80 4.46 -3.64
N MET A 126 17.70 3.20 -4.05
CA MET A 126 18.34 2.10 -3.32
C MET A 126 19.86 2.16 -3.39
N GLY A 127 20.42 2.75 -4.46
CA GLY A 127 21.85 3.03 -4.60
C GLY A 127 22.41 4.04 -3.58
N LEU A 128 21.54 4.83 -2.93
CA LEU A 128 21.92 5.72 -1.81
C LEU A 128 21.99 4.99 -0.45
N GLU A 129 21.96 3.65 -0.45
CA GLU A 129 21.93 2.82 0.77
C GLU A 129 20.74 3.09 1.70
N LEU A 130 19.66 3.69 1.16
CA LEU A 130 18.44 3.92 1.90
C LEU A 130 17.74 2.59 2.18
N ARG A 131 17.26 2.43 3.41
CA ARG A 131 16.40 1.29 3.76
C ARG A 131 15.04 1.46 3.09
N ARG A 132 14.47 0.35 2.62
CA ARG A 132 13.17 0.37 1.92
C ARG A 132 12.03 0.92 2.79
N GLU A 133 12.11 0.71 4.10
CA GLU A 133 11.14 1.23 5.08
C GLU A 133 11.25 2.75 5.32
N ALA A 134 12.33 3.40 4.87
CA ALA A 134 12.42 4.86 4.88
C ALA A 134 11.74 5.52 3.69
N LEU A 135 11.34 4.71 2.68
CA LEU A 135 10.72 5.15 1.45
C LEU A 135 9.25 4.73 1.39
N GLY A 136 8.39 5.68 1.07
CA GLY A 136 7.00 5.49 0.70
C GLY A 136 6.83 5.14 -0.78
N ASP A 137 5.83 5.75 -1.40
CA ASP A 137 5.52 5.57 -2.80
C ASP A 137 6.38 6.47 -3.69
N ILE A 138 6.58 6.02 -4.93
CA ILE A 138 7.14 6.80 -6.02
C ILE A 138 6.00 7.01 -7.01
N VAL A 139 5.53 8.23 -7.16
CA VAL A 139 4.42 8.59 -8.05
C VAL A 139 4.98 9.22 -9.31
N LEU A 140 4.57 8.70 -10.46
CA LEU A 140 4.89 9.24 -11.79
C LEU A 140 3.58 9.72 -12.45
N PRO A 141 3.23 11.01 -12.33
CA PRO A 141 2.01 11.51 -12.93
C PRO A 141 2.07 11.46 -14.47
N GLU A 142 1.01 10.97 -15.10
CA GLU A 142 0.92 10.87 -16.56
C GLU A 142 0.87 12.26 -17.23
N ASP A 143 0.30 13.24 -16.56
CA ASP A 143 0.18 14.63 -16.98
C ASP A 143 1.47 15.44 -16.81
N GLN A 144 2.50 14.89 -16.13
CA GLN A 144 3.78 15.54 -15.87
C GLN A 144 4.96 14.64 -16.29
N PRO A 145 5.12 14.34 -17.57
CA PRO A 145 6.18 13.46 -18.05
C PRO A 145 7.57 13.98 -17.64
N GLY A 146 8.41 13.09 -17.11
CA GLY A 146 9.74 13.44 -16.61
C GLY A 146 9.77 13.99 -15.19
N THR A 147 8.63 14.03 -14.51
CA THR A 147 8.54 14.38 -13.09
C THR A 147 8.17 13.14 -12.27
N ALA A 148 8.83 12.95 -11.14
CA ALA A 148 8.46 11.93 -10.15
C ALA A 148 8.36 12.58 -8.76
N TYR A 149 7.46 12.06 -7.94
CA TYR A 149 7.29 12.45 -6.55
C TYR A 149 7.62 11.25 -5.66
N VAL A 150 8.59 11.42 -4.78
CA VAL A 150 9.05 10.37 -3.85
C VAL A 150 8.66 10.76 -2.44
N PHE A 151 7.82 9.95 -1.83
CA PHE A 151 7.49 10.11 -0.41
C PHE A 151 8.52 9.38 0.43
N ALA A 152 9.03 10.04 1.45
CA ALA A 152 10.10 9.49 2.28
C ALA A 152 10.01 10.05 3.71
N LEU A 153 10.62 9.35 4.67
CA LEU A 153 10.86 9.93 6.00
C LEU A 153 11.84 11.10 5.88
N GLU A 154 11.68 12.09 6.72
CA GLU A 154 12.45 13.34 6.66
C GLU A 154 13.98 13.15 6.48
N PRO A 155 14.69 12.28 7.23
CA PRO A 155 16.13 12.08 7.02
C PRO A 155 16.46 11.51 5.64
N ALA A 156 15.60 10.61 5.12
CA ALA A 156 15.77 10.04 3.78
C ALA A 156 15.49 11.08 2.68
N ALA A 157 14.47 11.90 2.85
CA ALA A 157 14.14 12.99 1.93
C ALA A 157 15.29 13.99 1.81
N GLN A 158 15.90 14.37 2.93
CA GLN A 158 17.07 15.24 2.95
C GLN A 158 18.28 14.61 2.24
N LEU A 159 18.51 13.31 2.44
CA LEU A 159 19.60 12.58 1.76
C LEU A 159 19.33 12.52 0.24
N ILE A 160 18.10 12.24 -0.18
CA ILE A 160 17.71 12.22 -1.58
C ILE A 160 17.98 13.58 -2.24
N CYS A 161 17.56 14.67 -1.60
CA CYS A 161 17.81 16.02 -2.12
C CYS A 161 19.30 16.36 -2.27
N ARG A 162 20.14 15.82 -1.41
CA ARG A 162 21.58 16.11 -1.39
C ARG A 162 22.38 15.24 -2.35
N GLU A 163 22.00 13.96 -2.52
CA GLU A 163 22.85 12.97 -3.16
C GLU A 163 22.25 12.37 -4.45
N LEU A 164 20.97 12.57 -4.74
CA LEU A 164 20.35 11.99 -5.92
C LEU A 164 20.40 12.97 -7.11
N PHE A 165 21.31 12.72 -8.02
CA PHE A 165 21.50 13.57 -9.22
C PHE A 165 21.11 12.87 -10.53
N GLN A 166 20.77 11.57 -10.46
CA GLN A 166 20.55 10.77 -11.66
C GLN A 166 19.56 9.61 -11.37
N ALA A 167 18.68 9.32 -12.33
CA ALA A 167 17.90 8.08 -12.37
C ALA A 167 18.16 7.35 -13.70
N GLY A 168 18.65 6.11 -13.62
CA GLY A 168 19.15 5.41 -14.80
C GLY A 168 20.28 6.19 -15.46
N HIS A 169 20.05 6.68 -16.68
CA HIS A 169 21.01 7.50 -17.44
C HIS A 169 20.61 9.00 -17.52
N THR A 170 19.56 9.41 -16.82
CA THR A 170 19.00 10.76 -16.93
C THR A 170 19.34 11.58 -15.70
N GLU A 171 19.91 12.77 -15.93
CA GLU A 171 20.15 13.74 -14.88
C GLU A 171 18.84 14.26 -14.27
N LEU A 172 18.85 14.49 -12.97
CA LEU A 172 17.71 14.98 -12.18
C LEU A 172 18.03 16.29 -11.48
N THR A 173 17.00 17.07 -11.25
CA THR A 173 16.95 18.08 -10.19
C THR A 173 16.01 17.59 -9.10
N THR A 174 16.36 17.89 -7.86
CA THR A 174 15.60 17.51 -6.68
C THR A 174 15.08 18.74 -5.97
N GLU A 175 13.87 18.65 -5.42
CA GLU A 175 13.27 19.71 -4.61
C GLU A 175 12.46 19.09 -3.48
N LEU A 176 12.71 19.55 -2.26
CA LEU A 176 11.95 19.13 -1.09
C LEU A 176 10.64 19.94 -1.01
N LEU A 177 9.53 19.25 -0.92
CA LEU A 177 8.20 19.81 -0.79
C LEU A 177 7.62 19.49 0.59
N THR A 178 6.87 20.42 1.16
CA THR A 178 5.95 20.12 2.24
C THR A 178 4.74 19.35 1.70
N LEU A 179 4.01 18.62 2.54
CA LEU A 179 2.85 17.84 2.08
C LEU A 179 1.73 18.74 1.52
N ASP A 180 1.63 19.98 1.96
CA ASP A 180 0.66 20.96 1.42
C ASP A 180 1.00 21.44 -0.01
N GLU A 181 2.27 21.32 -0.41
CA GLU A 181 2.75 21.69 -1.75
C GLU A 181 2.65 20.53 -2.74
N VAL A 182 2.36 19.33 -2.26
CA VAL A 182 2.20 18.14 -3.12
C VAL A 182 0.95 18.30 -3.99
N PRO A 183 1.05 18.19 -5.32
CA PRO A 183 -0.11 18.26 -6.18
C PRO A 183 -1.06 17.09 -5.92
N GLN A 184 -2.34 17.31 -6.16
CA GLN A 184 -3.29 16.20 -6.20
C GLN A 184 -3.05 15.41 -7.47
N PHE A 185 -2.66 14.16 -7.32
CA PHE A 185 -2.50 13.28 -8.48
C PHE A 185 -3.86 12.80 -8.96
N PRO A 186 -4.13 12.82 -10.28
CA PRO A 186 -5.31 12.21 -10.82
C PRO A 186 -5.39 10.76 -10.35
N GLN A 187 -6.56 10.37 -9.87
CA GLN A 187 -6.78 8.95 -9.63
C GLN A 187 -6.75 8.27 -10.98
N ALA A 188 -5.86 7.31 -11.20
CA ALA A 188 -6.02 6.41 -12.31
C ALA A 188 -7.44 5.84 -12.20
N GLU A 189 -8.30 6.12 -13.19
CA GLU A 189 -9.63 5.53 -13.25
C GLU A 189 -9.43 4.01 -13.30
N ARG A 190 -9.64 3.36 -12.17
CA ARG A 190 -9.53 1.90 -12.09
C ARG A 190 -10.74 1.33 -12.81
N GLU A 191 -10.49 0.57 -13.87
CA GLU A 191 -11.55 -0.10 -14.58
C GLU A 191 -12.21 -1.12 -13.65
N MET A 192 -13.43 -0.80 -13.19
CA MET A 192 -14.19 -1.67 -12.30
C MET A 192 -14.86 -2.75 -13.11
N HIS A 193 -14.57 -3.99 -12.76
CA HIS A 193 -15.17 -5.17 -13.34
C HIS A 193 -16.21 -5.76 -12.39
N SER A 194 -17.28 -6.30 -12.95
CA SER A 194 -18.31 -7.04 -12.21
C SER A 194 -18.48 -8.44 -12.78
N ALA A 195 -18.58 -9.43 -11.91
CA ALA A 195 -18.82 -10.81 -12.30
C ALA A 195 -19.76 -11.52 -11.32
N THR A 196 -20.28 -12.68 -11.70
CA THR A 196 -21.09 -13.51 -10.80
C THR A 196 -20.45 -14.86 -10.57
N VAL A 197 -20.35 -15.27 -9.31
CA VAL A 197 -19.77 -16.54 -8.90
C VAL A 197 -20.78 -17.40 -8.15
N SER A 198 -20.64 -18.72 -8.24
CA SER A 198 -21.53 -19.67 -7.54
C SER A 198 -21.25 -19.72 -6.03
N SER A 199 -20.05 -19.34 -5.62
CA SER A 199 -19.61 -19.30 -4.23
C SER A 199 -18.41 -18.37 -4.07
N LEU A 200 -18.20 -17.84 -2.88
CA LEU A 200 -17.03 -17.00 -2.54
C LEU A 200 -15.80 -17.86 -2.20
N ARG A 201 -15.57 -18.89 -3.01
CA ARG A 201 -14.36 -19.72 -2.92
C ARG A 201 -13.27 -19.13 -3.81
N LEU A 202 -12.02 -19.28 -3.42
CA LEU A 202 -10.87 -18.76 -4.15
C LEU A 202 -10.83 -19.21 -5.61
N ASP A 203 -11.04 -20.51 -5.87
CA ASP A 203 -11.07 -21.07 -7.22
C ASP A 203 -12.14 -20.44 -8.12
N ALA A 204 -13.32 -20.15 -7.56
CA ALA A 204 -14.44 -19.59 -8.31
C ALA A 204 -14.25 -18.08 -8.56
N VAL A 205 -13.78 -17.33 -7.55
CA VAL A 205 -13.54 -15.89 -7.67
C VAL A 205 -12.36 -15.62 -8.59
N LEU A 206 -11.25 -16.36 -8.42
CA LEU A 206 -10.06 -16.23 -9.27
C LEU A 206 -10.37 -16.59 -10.73
N ALA A 207 -11.16 -17.64 -10.99
CA ALA A 207 -11.59 -17.99 -12.33
C ALA A 207 -12.39 -16.86 -13.01
N ALA A 208 -13.24 -16.16 -12.25
CA ALA A 208 -13.99 -15.02 -12.75
C ALA A 208 -13.09 -13.81 -13.04
N MET A 209 -12.14 -13.50 -12.14
CA MET A 209 -11.17 -12.41 -12.31
C MET A 209 -10.22 -12.62 -13.49
N LEU A 210 -9.76 -13.86 -13.70
CA LEU A 210 -8.81 -14.21 -14.76
C LEU A 210 -9.47 -14.61 -16.08
N HIS A 211 -10.81 -14.62 -16.15
CA HIS A 211 -11.57 -15.11 -17.31
C HIS A 211 -11.13 -16.52 -17.75
N CYS A 212 -10.93 -17.44 -16.79
CA CYS A 212 -10.49 -18.80 -17.04
C CYS A 212 -11.43 -19.84 -16.40
N SER A 213 -11.17 -21.13 -16.64
CA SER A 213 -11.93 -22.20 -16.00
C SER A 213 -11.56 -22.35 -14.53
N ARG A 214 -12.45 -22.89 -13.70
CA ARG A 214 -12.16 -23.18 -12.29
C ARG A 214 -11.01 -24.19 -12.12
N GLY A 215 -10.87 -25.14 -13.06
CA GLY A 215 -9.76 -26.08 -13.08
C GLY A 215 -8.42 -25.36 -13.24
N GLN A 216 -8.33 -24.45 -14.21
CA GLN A 216 -7.13 -23.64 -14.43
C GLN A 216 -6.81 -22.74 -13.21
N ALA A 217 -7.83 -22.15 -12.57
CA ALA A 217 -7.64 -21.38 -11.35
C ALA A 217 -7.10 -22.27 -10.21
N SER A 218 -7.65 -23.48 -10.04
CA SER A 218 -7.17 -24.45 -9.05
C SER A 218 -5.72 -24.86 -9.30
N GLU A 219 -5.35 -25.12 -10.55
CA GLU A 219 -3.95 -25.43 -10.93
C GLU A 219 -2.98 -24.31 -10.58
N LEU A 220 -3.37 -23.04 -10.79
CA LEU A 220 -2.54 -21.88 -10.40
C LEU A 220 -2.36 -21.79 -8.88
N ILE A 221 -3.42 -22.09 -8.11
CA ILE A 221 -3.39 -22.07 -6.64
C ILE A 221 -2.49 -23.20 -6.14
N GLU A 222 -2.69 -24.43 -6.60
CA GLU A 222 -1.92 -25.62 -6.21
C GLU A 222 -0.46 -25.54 -6.62
N ALA A 223 -0.17 -24.85 -7.74
CA ALA A 223 1.21 -24.56 -8.17
C ALA A 223 1.90 -23.44 -7.36
N GLY A 224 1.25 -22.88 -6.29
CA GLY A 224 1.83 -21.83 -5.46
C GLY A 224 2.04 -20.50 -6.20
N ARG A 225 1.25 -20.24 -7.25
CA ARG A 225 1.34 -19.01 -8.05
C ARG A 225 0.38 -17.93 -7.61
N VAL A 226 -0.41 -18.17 -6.59
CA VAL A 226 -1.45 -17.26 -6.07
C VAL A 226 -1.16 -16.89 -4.62
N GLU A 227 -1.24 -15.60 -4.35
CA GLU A 227 -1.19 -15.07 -2.99
C GLU A 227 -2.50 -14.31 -2.71
N ILE A 228 -2.99 -14.40 -1.49
CA ILE A 228 -4.07 -13.57 -0.95
C ILE A 228 -3.48 -12.70 0.15
N ASN A 229 -3.58 -11.37 0.01
CA ASN A 229 -3.03 -10.41 0.98
C ASN A 229 -1.55 -10.73 1.31
N HIS A 230 -0.76 -10.95 0.26
CA HIS A 230 0.68 -11.30 0.33
C HIS A 230 0.98 -12.64 1.02
N LEU A 231 -0.01 -13.52 1.13
CA LEU A 231 0.14 -14.84 1.73
C LEU A 231 -0.09 -15.90 0.65
N PRO A 232 0.84 -16.86 0.46
CA PRO A 232 0.62 -17.98 -0.43
C PRO A 232 -0.70 -18.69 -0.12
N ALA A 233 -1.50 -18.89 -1.14
CA ALA A 233 -2.76 -19.62 -1.06
C ALA A 233 -2.55 -21.02 -1.66
N ASP A 234 -2.84 -22.05 -0.88
CA ASP A 234 -2.64 -23.46 -1.25
C ASP A 234 -3.97 -24.24 -1.39
N LYS A 235 -5.10 -23.60 -0.98
CA LYS A 235 -6.41 -24.26 -0.91
C LYS A 235 -7.39 -23.61 -1.89
N PRO A 236 -7.72 -24.27 -3.03
CA PRO A 236 -8.70 -23.74 -3.99
C PRO A 236 -10.08 -23.44 -3.38
N HIS A 237 -10.46 -24.15 -2.33
CA HIS A 237 -11.73 -23.97 -1.63
C HIS A 237 -11.68 -22.97 -0.48
N ALA A 238 -10.55 -22.25 -0.28
CA ALA A 238 -10.45 -21.22 0.73
C ALA A 238 -11.52 -20.14 0.53
N GLN A 239 -12.12 -19.68 1.63
CA GLN A 239 -13.08 -18.57 1.61
C GLN A 239 -12.35 -17.26 1.33
N VAL A 240 -12.92 -16.41 0.47
CA VAL A 240 -12.43 -15.07 0.18
C VAL A 240 -13.43 -14.02 0.66
N TYR A 241 -12.93 -12.82 0.91
CA TYR A 241 -13.68 -11.74 1.54
C TYR A 241 -13.52 -10.44 0.77
N GLU A 242 -14.48 -9.54 0.95
CA GLU A 242 -14.40 -8.17 0.46
C GLU A 242 -13.09 -7.50 0.94
N GLY A 243 -12.44 -6.77 0.04
CA GLY A 243 -11.15 -6.12 0.28
C GLY A 243 -9.95 -7.07 0.15
N ASP A 244 -10.11 -8.36 -0.22
CA ASP A 244 -8.98 -9.25 -0.51
C ASP A 244 -8.20 -8.80 -1.72
N VAL A 245 -6.88 -8.82 -1.60
CA VAL A 245 -5.95 -8.56 -2.70
C VAL A 245 -5.34 -9.88 -3.15
N PHE A 246 -5.51 -10.20 -4.43
CA PHE A 246 -4.97 -11.39 -5.06
C PHE A 246 -3.77 -11.02 -5.92
N THR A 247 -2.63 -11.62 -5.65
CA THR A 247 -1.45 -11.52 -6.53
C THR A 247 -1.29 -12.85 -7.25
N VAL A 248 -1.35 -12.82 -8.59
CA VAL A 248 -1.22 -14.01 -9.43
C VAL A 248 0.02 -13.86 -10.29
N ARG A 249 1.02 -14.69 -10.06
CA ARG A 249 2.30 -14.65 -10.78
C ARG A 249 2.08 -14.75 -12.30
N GLY A 250 2.50 -13.71 -13.05
CA GLY A 250 2.36 -13.62 -14.49
C GLY A 250 0.96 -13.21 -15.00
N LYS A 251 0.03 -12.83 -14.11
CA LYS A 251 -1.30 -12.36 -14.47
C LYS A 251 -1.66 -11.01 -13.86
N GLY A 252 -0.95 -10.56 -12.82
CA GLY A 252 -1.16 -9.28 -12.17
C GLY A 252 -1.73 -9.38 -10.78
N ARG A 253 -2.13 -8.22 -10.27
CA ARG A 253 -2.69 -8.02 -8.93
C ARG A 253 -4.13 -7.53 -9.05
N PHE A 254 -5.04 -8.10 -8.27
CA PHE A 254 -6.47 -7.81 -8.29
C PHE A 254 -6.97 -7.47 -6.89
N ASN A 255 -7.94 -6.59 -6.80
CA ASN A 255 -8.59 -6.26 -5.53
C ASN A 255 -10.08 -6.58 -5.64
N LEU A 256 -10.60 -7.38 -4.71
CA LEU A 256 -12.02 -7.65 -4.55
C LEU A 256 -12.66 -6.52 -3.73
N THR A 257 -13.20 -5.52 -4.40
CA THR A 257 -13.64 -4.27 -3.75
C THR A 257 -14.96 -4.38 -3.03
N ALA A 258 -15.92 -5.13 -3.62
CA ALA A 258 -17.25 -5.22 -3.04
C ALA A 258 -17.93 -6.56 -3.35
N LEU A 259 -18.85 -6.91 -2.45
CA LEU A 259 -19.77 -8.03 -2.57
C LEU A 259 -21.23 -7.50 -2.49
N PRO A 260 -21.74 -6.83 -3.55
CA PRO A 260 -22.99 -6.08 -3.50
C PRO A 260 -24.24 -6.95 -3.29
N GLY A 261 -24.09 -8.28 -3.23
CA GLY A 261 -25.19 -9.18 -2.95
C GLY A 261 -25.30 -10.35 -3.93
N LYS A 262 -26.52 -10.80 -4.16
CA LYS A 262 -26.80 -11.94 -5.02
C LYS A 262 -27.60 -11.55 -6.28
N SER A 263 -27.30 -12.22 -7.37
CA SER A 263 -28.04 -12.13 -8.63
C SER A 263 -29.41 -12.83 -8.51
N ARG A 264 -30.32 -12.60 -9.50
CA ARG A 264 -31.61 -13.28 -9.57
C ARG A 264 -31.51 -14.83 -9.58
N LYS A 265 -30.36 -15.39 -9.92
CA LYS A 265 -30.07 -16.84 -9.93
C LYS A 265 -29.31 -17.29 -8.65
N ASP A 266 -29.42 -16.54 -7.56
CA ASP A 266 -28.76 -16.81 -6.24
C ASP A 266 -27.23 -16.94 -6.31
N ARG A 267 -26.60 -16.33 -7.34
CA ARG A 267 -25.13 -16.27 -7.45
C ARG A 267 -24.61 -14.98 -6.80
N SER A 268 -23.50 -15.05 -6.09
CA SER A 268 -22.85 -13.89 -5.52
C SER A 268 -22.31 -12.97 -6.61
N ILE A 269 -22.60 -11.68 -6.53
CA ILE A 269 -22.02 -10.65 -7.39
C ILE A 269 -20.71 -10.21 -6.72
N ILE A 270 -19.67 -10.10 -7.52
CA ILE A 270 -18.35 -9.59 -7.09
C ILE A 270 -17.99 -8.38 -7.93
N GLU A 271 -17.41 -7.37 -7.29
CA GLU A 271 -16.81 -6.22 -7.96
C GLU A 271 -15.31 -6.19 -7.64
N PHE A 272 -14.51 -5.97 -8.66
CA PHE A 272 -13.05 -6.00 -8.54
C PHE A 272 -12.40 -5.12 -9.60
N PHE A 273 -11.13 -4.78 -9.37
CA PHE A 273 -10.29 -4.15 -10.39
C PHE A 273 -8.91 -4.83 -10.43
N GLN A 274 -8.21 -4.62 -11.53
CA GLN A 274 -6.80 -4.98 -11.68
C GLN A 274 -5.94 -3.72 -11.47
N TYR A 275 -4.83 -3.88 -10.71
CA TYR A 275 -3.85 -2.80 -10.49
C TYR A 275 -3.06 -2.51 -11.74
#